data_7d2c0c4cf47db6e23e10bb15246a3518
#
_entry.id   7d2c0c4cf47db6e23e10bb15246a3518
#
_cell.length_a   1.000
_cell.length_b   1.000
_cell.length_c   1.000
_cell.angle_alpha   90.00
_cell.angle_beta   90.00
_cell.angle_gamma   90.00
#
_symmetry.space_group_name_H-M   'P 1'
#
loop_
_entity.id
_entity.type
_entity.pdbx_description
1 polymer ?
#
loop_
_entity_poly.entity_id
_entity_poly.type
_entity_poly.pdbx_seq_one_letter_code
_entity_poly.pdbx_strand_id
1 'polypeptide(L)'
;MYELYLQSNGVLTLYSTNGDSSVSDCKVQDSSSIVWSSQNNNSVYTSTNTITNPFLTIQSDNNLVLYGYINGSSQKSVLWSANTENTKCDTVQVFNTGKFVAFESTTGYVFYDSSNTSY
;
A
#
# COMPACT_ATOMS: atom_id res chain seq x y z
N MET A 1 -13.26 -8.57 7.90
CA MET A 1 -11.92 -8.90 7.37
C MET A 1 -11.41 -7.78 6.48
N TYR A 2 -10.11 -7.61 6.39
CA TYR A 2 -9.49 -6.54 5.60
C TYR A 2 -8.39 -7.13 4.73
N GLU A 3 -8.23 -6.59 3.53
CA GLU A 3 -7.20 -7.02 2.60
C GLU A 3 -6.43 -5.83 2.07
N LEU A 4 -5.11 -5.95 2.05
CA LEU A 4 -4.24 -5.00 1.37
C LEU A 4 -3.95 -5.57 -0.02
N TYR A 5 -4.33 -4.83 -1.05
CA TYR A 5 -4.30 -5.32 -2.43
C TYR A 5 -3.56 -4.31 -3.33
N LEU A 6 -2.60 -4.83 -4.09
CA LEU A 6 -1.89 -4.03 -5.08
C LEU A 6 -2.54 -4.26 -6.45
N GLN A 7 -3.17 -3.21 -6.99
CA GLN A 7 -3.84 -3.28 -8.27
C GLN A 7 -2.82 -3.19 -9.41
N SER A 8 -3.18 -3.72 -10.56
CA SER A 8 -2.31 -3.69 -11.74
C SER A 8 -2.01 -2.27 -12.23
N ASN A 9 -2.85 -1.30 -11.88
CA ASN A 9 -2.63 0.11 -12.22
C ASN A 9 -1.72 0.83 -11.23
N GLY A 10 -1.14 0.11 -10.27
CA GLY A 10 -0.18 0.68 -9.32
C GLY A 10 -0.79 1.23 -8.05
N VAL A 11 -2.09 1.12 -7.85
CA VAL A 11 -2.75 1.63 -6.63
C VAL A 11 -2.73 0.53 -5.58
N LEU A 12 -2.17 0.85 -4.40
CA LEU A 12 -2.21 -0.02 -3.23
C LEU A 12 -3.43 0.38 -2.40
N THR A 13 -4.31 -0.58 -2.11
CA THR A 13 -5.59 -0.29 -1.49
C THR A 13 -5.87 -1.27 -0.37
N LEU A 14 -6.36 -0.73 0.75
CA LEU A 14 -6.87 -1.53 1.87
C LEU A 14 -8.39 -1.58 1.77
N TYR A 15 -8.93 -2.77 1.62
CA TYR A 15 -10.36 -3.01 1.48
C TYR A 15 -10.93 -3.66 2.72
N SER A 16 -12.18 -3.32 3.03
CA SER A 16 -13.03 -4.09 3.93
C SER A 16 -13.82 -5.10 3.12
N THR A 17 -13.74 -6.37 3.49
CA THR A 17 -14.52 -7.42 2.82
C THR A 17 -15.89 -7.62 3.46
N ASN A 18 -16.22 -6.86 4.50
CA ASN A 18 -17.49 -6.93 5.23
C ASN A 18 -17.81 -8.34 5.72
N GLY A 19 -16.77 -9.13 6.00
CA GLY A 19 -16.97 -10.49 6.46
C GLY A 19 -17.43 -11.46 5.39
N ASP A 20 -17.50 -11.04 4.13
CA ASP A 20 -17.93 -11.89 3.04
C ASP A 20 -16.75 -12.77 2.59
N SER A 21 -16.77 -14.02 3.06
CA SER A 21 -15.73 -14.97 2.72
C SER A 21 -15.82 -15.46 1.26
N SER A 22 -16.89 -15.14 0.55
CA SER A 22 -17.02 -15.53 -0.86
C SER A 22 -16.19 -14.61 -1.77
N VAL A 23 -15.67 -13.50 -1.27
CA VAL A 23 -14.79 -12.63 -2.04
C VAL A 23 -13.38 -13.23 -2.01
N SER A 24 -13.25 -14.41 -2.60
CA SER A 24 -11.97 -15.10 -2.66
C SER A 24 -11.23 -14.88 -3.97
N ASP A 25 -11.80 -14.13 -4.90
CA ASP A 25 -11.39 -14.16 -6.30
C ASP A 25 -10.50 -12.98 -6.67
N CYS A 26 -9.97 -12.24 -5.73
CA CYS A 26 -9.15 -11.06 -6.01
C CYS A 26 -9.85 -10.07 -6.94
N LYS A 27 -11.16 -10.05 -6.92
CA LYS A 27 -11.92 -9.12 -7.75
C LYS A 27 -11.79 -7.71 -7.19
N VAL A 28 -11.86 -6.74 -8.10
CA VAL A 28 -11.85 -5.34 -7.72
C VAL A 28 -13.02 -5.09 -6.78
N GLN A 29 -12.71 -4.60 -5.59
CA GLN A 29 -13.71 -4.29 -4.60
C GLN A 29 -14.49 -3.02 -4.97
N ASP A 30 -15.71 -2.95 -4.50
CA ASP A 30 -16.51 -1.74 -4.61
C ASP A 30 -15.78 -0.58 -3.92
N SER A 31 -15.81 0.60 -4.54
CA SER A 31 -15.18 1.79 -3.97
C SER A 31 -15.70 2.13 -2.56
N SER A 32 -16.93 1.71 -2.23
CA SER A 32 -17.50 1.93 -0.90
C SER A 32 -16.81 1.14 0.20
N SER A 33 -16.05 0.10 -0.15
CA SER A 33 -15.33 -0.73 0.82
C SER A 33 -13.86 -0.33 1.00
N ILE A 34 -13.40 0.73 0.32
CA ILE A 34 -12.02 1.20 0.45
C ILE A 34 -11.84 1.91 1.78
N VAL A 35 -10.89 1.44 2.56
CA VAL A 35 -10.53 2.02 3.86
C VAL A 35 -9.35 2.97 3.71
N TRP A 36 -8.40 2.62 2.87
CA TRP A 36 -7.19 3.41 2.62
C TRP A 36 -6.69 3.14 1.20
N SER A 37 -6.10 4.15 0.58
CA SER A 37 -5.54 4.02 -0.76
C SER A 37 -4.30 4.88 -0.91
N SER A 38 -3.27 4.34 -1.57
CA SER A 38 -2.09 5.11 -1.94
C SER A 38 -2.40 6.25 -2.90
N GLN A 39 -3.57 6.21 -3.53
CA GLN A 39 -4.02 7.21 -4.48
C GLN A 39 -4.43 8.52 -3.81
N ASN A 40 -4.75 8.50 -2.52
CA ASN A 40 -5.27 9.67 -1.81
C ASN A 40 -4.25 10.80 -1.81
N ASN A 41 -4.65 11.98 -2.34
CA ASN A 41 -3.80 13.17 -2.40
C ASN A 41 -2.44 12.92 -3.04
N ASN A 42 -2.42 12.02 -4.05
CA ASN A 42 -1.17 11.60 -4.67
C ASN A 42 -1.24 11.88 -6.17
N SER A 43 -0.48 12.87 -6.61
CA SER A 43 -0.53 13.37 -7.98
C SER A 43 0.09 12.43 -9.01
N VAL A 44 0.80 11.39 -8.58
CA VAL A 44 1.34 10.40 -9.53
C VAL A 44 0.23 9.62 -10.23
N TYR A 45 -0.93 9.49 -9.60
CA TYR A 45 -2.07 8.76 -10.13
C TYR A 45 -3.00 9.67 -10.93
N THR A 46 -2.46 10.29 -11.97
CA THR A 46 -3.26 11.14 -12.86
C THR A 46 -3.77 10.32 -14.04
N SER A 47 -4.81 10.84 -14.71
CA SER A 47 -5.36 10.18 -15.90
C SER A 47 -4.36 10.13 -17.06
N THR A 48 -3.31 10.95 -17.03
CA THR A 48 -2.29 10.99 -18.08
C THR A 48 -1.15 10.02 -17.85
N ASN A 49 -1.04 9.43 -16.65
CA ASN A 49 0.03 8.49 -16.33
C ASN A 49 -0.47 7.06 -16.43
N THR A 50 0.22 6.26 -17.23
CA THR A 50 0.01 4.81 -17.30
C THR A 50 1.09 4.14 -16.47
N ILE A 51 0.68 3.39 -15.43
CA ILE A 51 1.59 2.72 -14.51
C ILE A 51 1.58 1.23 -14.82
N THR A 52 2.76 0.63 -14.96
CA THR A 52 2.92 -0.79 -15.21
C THR A 52 3.88 -1.42 -14.22
N ASN A 53 3.74 -2.72 -14.03
CA ASN A 53 4.62 -3.56 -13.20
C ASN A 53 4.85 -2.99 -11.79
N PRO A 54 3.79 -2.64 -11.05
CA PRO A 54 3.98 -2.12 -9.70
C PRO A 54 4.46 -3.21 -8.75
N PHE A 55 5.23 -2.81 -7.75
CA PHE A 55 5.64 -3.72 -6.68
C PHE A 55 5.87 -2.95 -5.38
N LEU A 56 5.58 -3.63 -4.27
CA LEU A 56 5.77 -3.11 -2.92
C LEU A 56 6.96 -3.82 -2.29
N THR A 57 7.87 -3.07 -1.68
CA THR A 57 9.07 -3.64 -1.10
C THR A 57 9.49 -2.88 0.17
N ILE A 58 10.10 -3.60 1.11
CA ILE A 58 10.89 -2.98 2.18
C ILE A 58 12.34 -3.03 1.71
N GLN A 59 12.92 -1.85 1.49
CA GLN A 59 14.26 -1.73 0.94
C GLN A 59 15.34 -2.02 1.98
N SER A 60 16.59 -2.08 1.54
CA SER A 60 17.73 -2.27 2.43
C SER A 60 17.89 -1.15 3.45
N ASP A 61 17.36 0.05 3.17
CA ASP A 61 17.32 1.16 4.12
C ASP A 61 16.11 1.10 5.05
N ASN A 62 15.32 0.02 4.98
CA ASN A 62 14.10 -0.21 5.76
C ASN A 62 12.93 0.70 5.38
N ASN A 63 12.99 1.37 4.23
CA ASN A 63 11.85 2.13 3.72
C ASN A 63 10.88 1.21 3.01
N LEU A 64 9.61 1.25 3.42
CA LEU A 64 8.52 0.58 2.71
C LEU A 64 8.09 1.47 1.55
N VAL A 65 8.30 1.00 0.32
CA VAL A 65 8.08 1.80 -0.89
C VAL A 65 7.28 1.02 -1.91
N LEU A 66 6.35 1.70 -2.53
CA LEU A 66 5.62 1.22 -3.70
C LEU A 66 6.25 1.84 -4.94
N TYR A 67 6.76 0.99 -5.83
CA TYR A 67 7.37 1.38 -7.10
C TYR A 67 6.48 0.97 -8.26
N GLY A 68 6.67 1.63 -9.38
CA GLY A 68 6.10 1.23 -10.65
C GLY A 68 6.85 1.90 -11.79
N TYR A 69 6.42 1.62 -13.01
CA TYR A 69 7.03 2.19 -14.22
C TYR A 69 5.98 3.08 -14.88
N ILE A 70 6.32 4.35 -15.09
CA ILE A 70 5.38 5.36 -15.55
C ILE A 70 5.62 5.61 -17.03
N ASN A 71 4.55 5.51 -17.83
CA ASN A 71 4.51 5.89 -19.25
C ASN A 71 5.59 5.18 -20.07
N GLY A 72 5.82 3.89 -19.78
CA GLY A 72 6.75 3.07 -20.53
C GLY A 72 8.22 3.29 -20.19
N SER A 73 8.51 4.05 -19.14
CA SER A 73 9.91 4.23 -18.70
C SER A 73 10.55 2.90 -18.32
N SER A 74 11.83 2.75 -18.61
CA SER A 74 12.60 1.59 -18.17
C SER A 74 13.12 1.72 -16.75
N GLN A 75 12.95 2.89 -16.14
CA GLN A 75 13.36 3.15 -14.75
C GLN A 75 12.15 3.19 -13.85
N LYS A 76 12.27 2.53 -12.68
CA LYS A 76 11.19 2.54 -11.69
C LYS A 76 11.05 3.92 -11.08
N SER A 77 9.82 4.25 -10.72
CA SER A 77 9.47 5.49 -10.03
C SER A 77 8.78 5.17 -8.72
N VAL A 78 8.97 6.02 -7.72
CA VAL A 78 8.26 5.90 -6.46
C VAL A 78 6.81 6.35 -6.68
N LEU A 79 5.88 5.46 -6.39
CA LEU A 79 4.45 5.77 -6.44
C LEU A 79 3.96 6.21 -5.07
N TRP A 80 4.44 5.56 -4.03
CA TRP A 80 4.07 5.86 -2.64
C TRP A 80 5.17 5.34 -1.71
N SER A 81 5.34 6.00 -0.57
CA SER A 81 6.33 5.62 0.43
C SER A 81 5.75 5.82 1.83
N ALA A 82 6.02 4.87 2.71
CA ALA A 82 5.68 5.01 4.13
C ALA A 82 6.67 5.90 4.89
N ASN A 83 7.78 6.29 4.24
CA ASN A 83 8.82 7.14 4.83
C ASN A 83 9.42 6.52 6.11
N THR A 84 9.72 5.22 6.03
CA THR A 84 10.32 4.50 7.14
C THR A 84 11.81 4.27 6.95
N GLU A 85 12.44 5.04 6.05
CA GLU A 85 13.88 4.94 5.79
C GLU A 85 14.70 5.19 7.05
N ASN A 86 15.79 4.44 7.18
CA ASN A 86 16.74 4.50 8.29
C ASN A 86 16.12 4.17 9.65
N THR A 87 15.00 3.45 9.63
CA THR A 87 14.40 2.85 10.82
C THR A 87 14.77 1.36 10.88
N LYS A 88 14.13 0.62 11.78
CA LYS A 88 14.28 -0.84 11.84
C LYS A 88 13.03 -1.56 11.33
N CYS A 89 12.26 -0.90 10.48
CA CYS A 89 11.05 -1.48 9.88
C CYS A 89 11.42 -2.70 9.05
N ASP A 90 10.77 -3.82 9.33
CA ASP A 90 11.02 -5.07 8.60
C ASP A 90 9.75 -5.85 8.28
N THR A 91 8.59 -5.39 8.72
CA THR A 91 7.36 -6.16 8.60
C THR A 91 6.17 -5.24 8.29
N VAL A 92 5.26 -5.75 7.45
CA VAL A 92 3.97 -5.12 7.19
C VAL A 92 2.88 -6.12 7.59
N GLN A 93 1.85 -5.64 8.30
CA GLN A 93 0.75 -6.50 8.73
C GLN A 93 -0.57 -5.76 8.61
N VAL A 94 -1.59 -6.48 8.15
CA VAL A 94 -2.99 -6.00 8.11
C VAL A 94 -3.69 -6.46 9.37
N PHE A 95 -4.37 -5.53 10.05
CA PHE A 95 -5.10 -5.80 11.30
C PHE A 95 -6.60 -5.83 11.07
N ASN A 96 -7.30 -6.61 11.87
CA ASN A 96 -8.75 -6.73 11.83
C ASN A 96 -9.48 -5.46 12.28
N THR A 97 -8.75 -4.45 12.71
CA THR A 97 -9.31 -3.14 13.05
C THR A 97 -9.42 -2.20 11.87
N GLY A 98 -8.99 -2.64 10.68
CA GLY A 98 -9.13 -1.84 9.45
C GLY A 98 -7.93 -0.98 9.15
N LYS A 99 -6.74 -1.44 9.48
CA LYS A 99 -5.50 -0.72 9.18
C LYS A 99 -4.39 -1.69 8.81
N PHE A 100 -3.36 -1.17 8.16
CA PHE A 100 -2.09 -1.88 8.06
C PHE A 100 -1.00 -1.05 8.70
N VAL A 101 0.01 -1.72 9.24
CA VAL A 101 1.13 -1.07 9.90
C VAL A 101 2.43 -1.61 9.36
N ALA A 102 3.47 -0.77 9.38
CA ALA A 102 4.85 -1.17 9.13
C ALA A 102 5.63 -1.02 10.43
N PHE A 103 6.29 -2.08 10.86
CA PHE A 103 6.85 -2.12 12.20
C PHE A 103 8.10 -2.99 12.28
N GLU A 104 8.77 -2.92 13.44
CA GLU A 104 9.90 -3.79 13.75
C GLU A 104 9.38 -5.05 14.45
N SER A 105 9.65 -6.22 13.87
CA SER A 105 9.09 -7.48 14.36
C SER A 105 9.61 -7.86 15.74
N THR A 106 10.85 -7.47 16.08
CA THR A 106 11.46 -7.85 17.35
C THR A 106 10.95 -7.06 18.55
N THR A 107 10.51 -5.81 18.32
CA THR A 107 10.06 -4.92 19.40
C THR A 107 8.58 -4.57 19.30
N GLY A 108 7.96 -4.77 18.13
CA GLY A 108 6.62 -4.32 17.85
C GLY A 108 6.48 -2.82 17.63
N TYR A 109 7.59 -2.08 17.55
CA TYR A 109 7.55 -0.64 17.36
C TYR A 109 7.00 -0.30 15.97
N VAL A 110 5.95 0.54 15.93
CA VAL A 110 5.26 0.91 14.70
C VAL A 110 5.88 2.19 14.14
N PHE A 111 6.30 2.14 12.88
CA PHE A 111 6.86 3.29 12.16
C PHE A 111 5.87 3.92 11.20
N TYR A 112 4.87 3.16 10.73
CA TYR A 112 3.80 3.65 9.88
C TYR A 112 2.48 2.97 10.24
N ASP A 113 1.41 3.77 10.31
CA ASP A 113 0.07 3.28 10.63
C ASP A 113 -0.91 3.96 9.66
N SER A 114 -1.58 3.15 8.82
CA SER A 114 -2.45 3.67 7.78
C SER A 114 -3.70 4.39 8.32
N SER A 115 -4.06 4.13 9.58
CA SER A 115 -5.21 4.80 10.20
C SER A 115 -4.86 6.19 10.73
N ASN A 116 -3.59 6.55 10.76
CA ASN A 116 -3.14 7.86 11.21
C ASN A 116 -3.18 8.83 10.04
N THR A 117 -4.16 9.74 10.04
CA THR A 117 -4.38 10.67 8.94
C THR A 117 -3.53 11.95 9.02
N SER A 118 -2.67 12.07 10.02
CA SER A 118 -1.82 13.24 10.19
C SER A 118 -0.52 13.18 9.38
N TYR A 119 -0.30 12.09 8.66
CA TYR A 119 0.86 11.96 7.77
C TYR A 119 0.77 12.89 6.58
#